data_d4d89189091331cbe066cd281d7b17da
#
_entry.id   d4d89189091331cbe066cd281d7b17da
#
_cell.length_a   1.000
_cell.length_b   1.000
_cell.length_c   1.000
_cell.angle_alpha   90.00
_cell.angle_beta   90.00
_cell.angle_gamma   90.00
#
_symmetry.space_group_name_H-M   'P 1'
#
loop_
_entity.id
_entity.type
_entity.pdbx_description
1 polymer ?
#
loop_
_entity_poly.entity_id
_entity_poly.type
_entity_poly.pdbx_seq_one_letter_code
_entity_poly.pdbx_strand_id
1 'polypeptide(L)'
;MSEISARRRHQRRMQQNGLLAVFIGLVGGFVLVASLIGGISASPFPLFVSLHVPGTSSGWLSFHLGMLMNGMMALVLERTLINRAVSSLKSAMICWGVIIAVWGNGAFYLFSMFASNRGLTSDANVFGPPSLFGYLAYFPAIGGAIGLMLAILLLLTAPQKSASSDESIGC
;
A
#
# COMPACT_ATOMS: atom_id res chain seq x y z
N MET A 1 -1.48 4.09 -30.01
CA MET A 1 -2.31 4.05 -28.79
C MET A 1 -2.27 5.43 -28.18
N SER A 2 -3.42 6.12 -27.98
CA SER A 2 -3.42 7.54 -27.59
C SER A 2 -2.89 7.70 -26.15
N GLU A 3 -2.19 8.83 -25.86
CA GLU A 3 -1.69 9.15 -24.51
C GLU A 3 -2.80 9.15 -23.45
N ILE A 4 -4.00 9.56 -23.84
CA ILE A 4 -5.19 9.57 -22.97
C ILE A 4 -5.55 8.14 -22.51
N SER A 5 -5.51 7.16 -23.42
CA SER A 5 -5.85 5.77 -23.08
C SER A 5 -4.81 5.13 -22.15
N ALA A 6 -3.53 5.45 -22.30
CA ALA A 6 -2.47 4.99 -21.42
C ALA A 6 -2.63 5.54 -19.99
N ARG A 7 -2.89 6.85 -19.89
CA ARG A 7 -3.09 7.53 -18.60
C ARG A 7 -4.31 6.97 -17.85
N ARG A 8 -5.46 6.76 -18.49
CA ARG A 8 -6.65 6.14 -17.89
C ARG A 8 -6.34 4.74 -17.34
N ARG A 9 -5.51 3.95 -18.01
CA ARG A 9 -5.08 2.63 -17.51
C ARG A 9 -4.24 2.75 -16.24
N HIS A 10 -3.33 3.71 -16.16
CA HIS A 10 -2.50 3.93 -14.97
C HIS A 10 -3.38 4.33 -13.78
N GLN A 11 -4.32 5.24 -13.97
CA GLN A 11 -5.30 5.63 -12.96
C GLN A 11 -6.11 4.43 -12.45
N ARG A 12 -6.69 3.64 -13.36
CA ARG A 12 -7.44 2.43 -12.99
C ARG A 12 -6.59 1.43 -12.21
N ARG A 13 -5.32 1.25 -12.59
CA ARG A 13 -4.40 0.36 -11.84
C ARG A 13 -4.15 0.87 -10.42
N MET A 14 -3.89 2.16 -10.25
CA MET A 14 -3.70 2.76 -8.92
C MET A 14 -4.96 2.58 -8.07
N GLN A 15 -6.13 2.86 -8.62
CA GLN A 15 -7.42 2.69 -7.95
C GLN A 15 -7.64 1.23 -7.52
N GLN A 16 -7.45 0.27 -8.42
CA GLN A 16 -7.62 -1.15 -8.14
C GLN A 16 -6.66 -1.64 -7.04
N ASN A 17 -5.38 -1.25 -7.11
CA ASN A 17 -4.40 -1.62 -6.08
C ASN A 17 -4.69 -0.93 -4.75
N GLY A 18 -5.15 0.33 -4.76
CA GLY A 18 -5.56 1.03 -3.55
C GLY A 18 -6.75 0.36 -2.87
N LEU A 19 -7.82 0.03 -3.62
CA LEU A 19 -8.98 -0.69 -3.10
C LEU A 19 -8.61 -2.09 -2.58
N LEU A 20 -7.74 -2.82 -3.30
CA LEU A 20 -7.27 -4.13 -2.89
C LEU A 20 -6.46 -4.04 -1.58
N ALA A 21 -5.63 -3.02 -1.43
CA ALA A 21 -4.88 -2.80 -0.19
C ALA A 21 -5.82 -2.49 0.99
N VAL A 22 -6.85 -1.66 0.78
CA VAL A 22 -7.90 -1.42 1.80
C VAL A 22 -8.60 -2.73 2.18
N PHE A 23 -9.01 -3.53 1.19
CA PHE A 23 -9.65 -4.82 1.44
C PHE A 23 -8.77 -5.77 2.25
N ILE A 24 -7.49 -5.90 1.88
CA ILE A 24 -6.51 -6.73 2.62
C ILE A 24 -6.29 -6.17 4.02
N GLY A 25 -6.25 -4.85 4.18
CA GLY A 25 -6.19 -4.19 5.47
C GLY A 25 -7.38 -4.58 6.36
N LEU A 26 -8.60 -4.58 5.82
CA LEU A 26 -9.80 -4.99 6.56
C LEU A 26 -9.73 -6.47 6.97
N VAL A 27 -9.30 -7.36 6.07
CA VAL A 27 -9.04 -8.77 6.41
C VAL A 27 -8.01 -8.88 7.53
N GLY A 28 -6.91 -8.09 7.46
CA GLY A 28 -5.92 -7.99 8.54
C GLY A 28 -6.51 -7.56 9.88
N GLY A 29 -7.56 -6.74 9.86
CA GLY A 29 -8.32 -6.37 11.07
C GLY A 29 -9.05 -7.54 11.71
N PHE A 30 -9.64 -8.43 10.93
CA PHE A 30 -10.23 -9.69 11.48
C PHE A 30 -9.16 -10.61 12.06
N VAL A 31 -8.00 -10.72 11.40
CA VAL A 31 -6.87 -11.49 11.91
C VAL A 31 -6.33 -10.88 13.21
N LEU A 32 -6.28 -9.54 13.29
CA LEU A 32 -5.92 -8.84 14.53
C LEU A 32 -6.88 -9.20 15.68
N VAL A 33 -8.20 -9.14 15.43
CA VAL A 33 -9.19 -9.51 16.45
C VAL A 33 -8.98 -10.96 16.88
N ALA A 34 -8.83 -11.90 15.94
CA ALA A 34 -8.57 -13.30 16.26
C ALA A 34 -7.27 -13.48 17.07
N SER A 35 -6.22 -12.70 16.76
CA SER A 35 -4.97 -12.70 17.53
C SER A 35 -5.12 -12.15 18.95
N LEU A 36 -6.01 -11.17 19.16
CA LEU A 36 -6.25 -10.56 20.46
C LEU A 36 -7.06 -11.46 21.39
N ILE A 37 -8.09 -12.14 20.87
CA ILE A 37 -8.99 -12.97 21.67
C ILE A 37 -8.58 -14.46 21.69
N GLY A 38 -7.53 -14.84 20.95
CA GLY A 38 -7.06 -16.23 20.86
C GLY A 38 -7.98 -17.15 20.06
N GLY A 39 -8.80 -16.61 19.14
CA GLY A 39 -9.74 -17.42 18.37
C GLY A 39 -10.74 -16.60 17.58
N ILE A 40 -11.78 -17.27 17.11
CA ILE A 40 -12.90 -16.67 16.38
C ILE A 40 -14.16 -16.82 17.20
N SER A 41 -14.83 -15.69 17.49
CA SER A 41 -16.13 -15.66 18.15
C SER A 41 -17.23 -15.39 17.14
N ALA A 42 -18.30 -16.20 17.14
CA ALA A 42 -19.48 -15.99 16.31
C ALA A 42 -20.62 -15.30 17.10
N SER A 43 -20.27 -14.34 17.98
CA SER A 43 -21.28 -13.59 18.75
C SER A 43 -22.38 -13.00 17.82
N PRO A 44 -23.65 -13.07 18.20
CA PRO A 44 -24.22 -13.42 19.52
C PRO A 44 -24.42 -14.94 19.77
N PHE A 45 -24.06 -15.79 18.82
CA PHE A 45 -24.15 -17.25 19.06
C PHE A 45 -23.02 -17.66 19.99
N PRO A 46 -23.30 -18.62 20.95
CA PRO A 46 -22.31 -19.09 21.93
C PRO A 46 -21.29 -20.05 21.27
N LEU A 47 -20.69 -19.63 20.19
CA LEU A 47 -19.68 -20.40 19.46
C LEU A 47 -18.34 -19.66 19.50
N PHE A 48 -17.33 -20.30 20.08
CA PHE A 48 -15.95 -19.85 20.07
C PHE A 48 -15.05 -20.97 19.57
N VAL A 49 -14.24 -20.66 18.57
CA VAL A 49 -13.24 -21.58 18.03
C VAL A 49 -11.86 -21.03 18.39
N SER A 50 -11.12 -21.72 19.26
CA SER A 50 -9.75 -21.34 19.59
C SER A 50 -8.84 -21.51 18.38
N LEU A 51 -8.05 -20.46 18.06
CA LEU A 51 -7.15 -20.44 16.93
C LEU A 51 -5.86 -19.72 17.32
N HIS A 52 -4.73 -20.39 17.12
CA HIS A 52 -3.44 -19.73 17.24
C HIS A 52 -3.09 -18.98 15.95
N VAL A 53 -3.06 -17.66 16.03
CA VAL A 53 -2.67 -16.80 14.92
C VAL A 53 -1.15 -16.58 14.97
N PRO A 54 -0.39 -16.94 13.92
CA PRO A 54 1.06 -16.69 13.88
C PRO A 54 1.37 -15.18 13.89
N GLY A 55 2.52 -14.83 14.47
CA GLY A 55 2.94 -13.43 14.61
C GLY A 55 2.51 -12.81 15.94
N THR A 56 2.50 -11.50 16.00
CA THR A 56 2.15 -10.73 17.20
C THR A 56 0.93 -9.85 16.96
N SER A 57 0.11 -9.62 17.99
CA SER A 57 -1.05 -8.72 17.86
C SER A 57 -0.64 -7.29 17.47
N SER A 58 0.52 -6.80 17.94
CA SER A 58 1.08 -5.52 17.51
C SER A 58 1.50 -5.51 16.04
N GLY A 59 2.02 -6.63 15.52
CA GLY A 59 2.35 -6.81 14.11
C GLY A 59 1.08 -6.78 13.24
N TRP A 60 0.03 -7.49 13.65
CA TRP A 60 -1.26 -7.47 12.96
C TRP A 60 -1.94 -6.11 13.01
N LEU A 61 -1.79 -5.35 14.12
CA LEU A 61 -2.26 -3.96 14.20
C LEU A 61 -1.52 -3.07 13.19
N SER A 62 -0.19 -3.18 13.12
CA SER A 62 0.61 -2.43 12.15
C SER A 62 0.25 -2.79 10.71
N PHE A 63 0.03 -4.07 10.42
CA PHE A 63 -0.40 -4.55 9.11
C PHE A 63 -1.79 -3.99 8.73
N HIS A 64 -2.77 -4.11 9.62
CA HIS A 64 -4.13 -3.61 9.41
C HIS A 64 -4.12 -2.11 9.11
N LEU A 65 -3.57 -1.29 10.01
CA LEU A 65 -3.54 0.17 9.85
C LEU A 65 -2.68 0.58 8.67
N GLY A 66 -1.51 -0.05 8.49
CA GLY A 66 -0.59 0.27 7.41
C GLY A 66 -1.20 -0.01 6.03
N MET A 67 -1.88 -1.13 5.84
CA MET A 67 -2.55 -1.45 4.59
C MET A 67 -3.72 -0.51 4.29
N LEU A 68 -4.53 -0.13 5.30
CA LEU A 68 -5.59 0.88 5.14
C LEU A 68 -5.01 2.23 4.71
N MET A 69 -3.96 2.71 5.38
CA MET A 69 -3.32 3.99 5.06
C MET A 69 -2.69 3.98 3.65
N ASN A 70 -1.99 2.90 3.28
CA ASN A 70 -1.40 2.76 1.95
C ASN A 70 -2.46 2.71 0.85
N GLY A 71 -3.57 2.01 1.09
CA GLY A 71 -4.69 1.96 0.15
C GLY A 71 -5.33 3.34 -0.05
N MET A 72 -5.62 4.06 1.05
CA MET A 72 -6.14 5.43 0.99
C MET A 72 -5.17 6.39 0.30
N MET A 73 -3.88 6.31 0.60
CA MET A 73 -2.83 7.08 -0.06
C MET A 73 -2.85 6.87 -1.58
N ALA A 74 -2.94 5.61 -2.04
CA ALA A 74 -2.99 5.31 -3.47
C ALA A 74 -4.21 5.93 -4.15
N LEU A 75 -5.38 5.92 -3.50
CA LEU A 75 -6.62 6.54 -4.00
C LEU A 75 -6.51 8.06 -4.06
N VAL A 76 -5.90 8.70 -3.06
CA VAL A 76 -5.67 10.15 -3.04
C VAL A 76 -4.69 10.58 -4.13
N LEU A 77 -3.58 9.83 -4.31
CA LEU A 77 -2.58 10.13 -5.35
C LEU A 77 -3.14 9.87 -6.76
N GLU A 78 -3.99 8.85 -6.93
CA GLU A 78 -4.72 8.63 -8.18
C GLU A 78 -5.60 9.84 -8.51
N ARG A 79 -6.36 10.33 -7.54
CA ARG A 79 -7.22 11.51 -7.72
C ARG A 79 -6.39 12.76 -8.04
N THR A 80 -5.25 12.92 -7.41
CA THR A 80 -4.30 14.00 -7.70
C THR A 80 -3.80 13.91 -9.15
N LEU A 81 -3.43 12.70 -9.62
CA LEU A 81 -2.96 12.45 -10.98
C LEU A 81 -4.00 12.84 -12.04
N ILE A 82 -5.30 12.68 -11.78
CA ILE A 82 -6.38 13.07 -12.69
C ILE A 82 -6.29 14.57 -13.02
N ASN A 83 -6.00 15.39 -12.02
CA ASN A 83 -6.02 16.85 -12.10
C ASN A 83 -4.69 17.45 -12.60
N ARG A 84 -3.68 16.62 -12.90
CA ARG A 84 -2.36 17.07 -13.37
C ARG A 84 -2.15 16.82 -14.86
N ALA A 85 -1.50 17.75 -15.53
CA ALA A 85 -1.07 17.58 -16.93
C ALA A 85 0.31 16.91 -16.94
N VAL A 86 0.34 15.58 -17.13
CA VAL A 86 1.56 14.78 -17.19
C VAL A 86 1.61 13.95 -18.46
N SER A 87 2.81 13.70 -18.99
CA SER A 87 3.02 12.78 -20.10
C SER A 87 2.72 11.33 -19.71
N SER A 88 2.51 10.48 -20.69
CA SER A 88 2.28 9.04 -20.48
C SER A 88 3.39 8.37 -19.67
N LEU A 89 4.66 8.73 -19.93
CA LEU A 89 5.82 8.21 -19.20
C LEU A 89 5.78 8.63 -17.73
N LYS A 90 5.58 9.92 -17.44
CA LYS A 90 5.48 10.41 -16.05
C LYS A 90 4.30 9.77 -15.32
N SER A 91 3.15 9.60 -15.99
CA SER A 91 2.00 8.90 -15.45
C SER A 91 2.31 7.42 -15.12
N ALA A 92 3.11 6.74 -15.94
CA ALA A 92 3.56 5.38 -15.67
C ALA A 92 4.49 5.32 -14.45
N MET A 93 5.46 6.24 -14.36
CA MET A 93 6.38 6.31 -13.20
C MET A 93 5.62 6.57 -11.90
N ILE A 94 4.66 7.49 -11.89
CA ILE A 94 3.80 7.76 -10.73
C ILE A 94 2.99 6.51 -10.36
N CYS A 95 2.34 5.89 -11.33
CA CYS A 95 1.53 4.70 -11.12
C CYS A 95 2.34 3.55 -10.48
N TRP A 96 3.47 3.20 -11.07
CA TRP A 96 4.30 2.12 -10.56
C TRP A 96 4.99 2.46 -9.25
N GLY A 97 5.44 3.71 -9.07
CA GLY A 97 5.99 4.18 -7.80
C GLY A 97 5.01 4.00 -6.64
N VAL A 98 3.74 4.37 -6.84
CA VAL A 98 2.68 4.20 -5.84
C VAL A 98 2.36 2.71 -5.62
N ILE A 99 2.24 1.90 -6.67
CA ILE A 99 1.92 0.46 -6.53
C ILE A 99 3.05 -0.27 -5.79
N ILE A 100 4.31 -0.01 -6.16
CA ILE A 100 5.46 -0.62 -5.49
C ILE A 100 5.50 -0.20 -4.01
N ALA A 101 5.16 1.06 -3.69
CA ALA A 101 5.08 1.52 -2.31
C ALA A 101 3.99 0.80 -1.51
N VAL A 102 2.78 0.66 -2.07
CA VAL A 102 1.68 -0.04 -1.41
C VAL A 102 2.07 -1.46 -1.03
N TRP A 103 2.62 -2.21 -1.98
CA TRP A 103 2.97 -3.62 -1.76
C TRP A 103 4.30 -3.80 -1.02
N GLY A 104 5.27 -2.91 -1.22
CA GLY A 104 6.53 -2.89 -0.47
C GLY A 104 6.31 -2.64 1.03
N ASN A 105 5.45 -1.67 1.36
CA ASN A 105 5.05 -1.42 2.73
C ASN A 105 4.20 -2.58 3.29
N GLY A 106 3.30 -3.17 2.49
CA GLY A 106 2.54 -4.35 2.87
C GLY A 106 3.46 -5.53 3.23
N ALA A 107 4.48 -5.79 2.43
CA ALA A 107 5.50 -6.78 2.71
C ALA A 107 6.26 -6.45 3.99
N PHE A 108 6.63 -5.18 4.20
CA PHE A 108 7.28 -4.73 5.44
C PHE A 108 6.42 -5.04 6.66
N TYR A 109 5.16 -4.62 6.69
CA TYR A 109 4.28 -4.85 7.84
C TYR A 109 4.07 -6.33 8.12
N LEU A 110 3.95 -7.16 7.07
CA LEU A 110 3.74 -8.59 7.21
C LEU A 110 5.01 -9.30 7.71
N PHE A 111 6.14 -9.09 7.06
CA PHE A 111 7.35 -9.87 7.35
C PHE A 111 8.14 -9.34 8.55
N SER A 112 8.04 -8.04 8.88
CA SER A 112 8.72 -7.48 10.04
C SER A 112 8.29 -8.10 11.37
N MET A 113 7.03 -8.58 11.47
CA MET A 113 6.54 -9.23 12.69
C MET A 113 7.19 -10.60 12.96
N PHE A 114 7.80 -11.21 11.93
CA PHE A 114 8.52 -12.49 12.01
C PHE A 114 10.05 -12.31 11.98
N ALA A 115 10.52 -11.07 11.75
CA ALA A 115 11.94 -10.78 11.63
C ALA A 115 12.57 -10.47 12.99
N SER A 116 13.68 -11.15 13.32
CA SER A 116 14.44 -10.91 14.56
C SER A 116 14.96 -9.47 14.67
N ASN A 117 15.41 -8.87 13.54
CA ASN A 117 15.84 -7.47 13.43
C ASN A 117 14.72 -6.49 13.06
N ARG A 118 13.45 -6.93 13.13
CA ARG A 118 12.24 -6.18 12.74
C ARG A 118 12.23 -5.66 11.30
N GLY A 119 13.07 -6.19 10.43
CA GLY A 119 13.16 -5.78 9.02
C GLY A 119 13.61 -4.34 8.81
N LEU A 120 14.28 -3.71 9.77
CA LEU A 120 14.70 -2.31 9.69
C LEU A 120 16.05 -2.13 8.98
N THR A 121 16.84 -3.20 8.89
CA THR A 121 18.14 -3.23 8.22
C THR A 121 18.37 -4.56 7.54
N SER A 122 19.29 -4.62 6.59
CA SER A 122 19.81 -5.88 6.04
C SER A 122 20.73 -6.63 7.01
N ASP A 123 21.32 -5.90 7.96
CA ASP A 123 22.30 -6.44 8.91
C ASP A 123 21.72 -6.61 10.31
N ALA A 124 22.54 -7.10 11.23
CA ALA A 124 22.21 -7.11 12.65
C ALA A 124 22.01 -5.67 13.15
N ASN A 125 21.04 -5.49 14.04
CA ASN A 125 20.76 -4.22 14.71
C ASN A 125 20.43 -4.45 16.19
N VAL A 126 20.02 -3.39 16.89
CA VAL A 126 19.69 -3.43 18.33
C VAL A 126 18.56 -4.41 18.71
N PHE A 127 17.78 -4.87 17.75
CA PHE A 127 16.69 -5.82 17.98
C PHE A 127 17.11 -7.27 17.76
N GLY A 128 18.14 -7.53 16.93
CA GLY A 128 18.61 -8.88 16.70
C GLY A 128 19.40 -9.09 15.39
N PRO A 129 19.75 -10.35 15.09
CA PRO A 129 20.49 -10.71 13.89
C PRO A 129 19.63 -10.60 12.63
N PRO A 130 20.27 -10.57 11.44
CA PRO A 130 19.56 -10.59 10.17
C PRO A 130 18.80 -11.92 10.00
N SER A 131 17.68 -11.86 9.28
CA SER A 131 16.86 -13.03 8.98
C SER A 131 16.25 -12.92 7.57
N LEU A 132 15.81 -14.06 7.01
CA LEU A 132 15.13 -14.05 5.73
C LEU A 132 13.89 -13.12 5.74
N PHE A 133 13.11 -13.18 6.81
CA PHE A 133 11.96 -12.28 6.96
C PHE A 133 12.37 -10.81 7.06
N GLY A 134 13.53 -10.52 7.65
CA GLY A 134 14.10 -9.17 7.67
C GLY A 134 14.42 -8.66 6.27
N TYR A 135 15.01 -9.48 5.41
CA TYR A 135 15.26 -9.12 4.00
C TYR A 135 13.96 -8.92 3.21
N LEU A 136 12.98 -9.82 3.38
CA LEU A 136 11.66 -9.72 2.72
C LEU A 136 10.86 -8.50 3.18
N ALA A 137 11.11 -7.99 4.37
CA ALA A 137 10.55 -6.72 4.85
C ALA A 137 11.32 -5.52 4.30
N TYR A 138 12.63 -5.49 4.48
CA TYR A 138 13.48 -4.33 4.25
C TYR A 138 13.55 -3.89 2.78
N PHE A 139 13.95 -4.80 1.87
CA PHE A 139 14.21 -4.43 0.48
C PHE A 139 12.96 -3.93 -0.27
N PRO A 140 11.78 -4.58 -0.16
CA PRO A 140 10.56 -4.04 -0.78
C PRO A 140 10.15 -2.69 -0.21
N ALA A 141 10.35 -2.46 1.10
CA ALA A 141 10.02 -1.19 1.75
C ALA A 141 10.89 -0.04 1.22
N ILE A 142 12.20 -0.25 1.10
CA ILE A 142 13.13 0.75 0.55
C ILE A 142 12.78 1.07 -0.90
N GLY A 143 12.56 0.04 -1.75
CA GLY A 143 12.12 0.24 -3.13
C GLY A 143 10.79 1.02 -3.21
N GLY A 144 9.85 0.68 -2.33
CA GLY A 144 8.57 1.38 -2.19
C GLY A 144 8.73 2.83 -1.77
N ALA A 145 9.57 3.11 -0.77
CA ALA A 145 9.81 4.46 -0.29
C ALA A 145 10.41 5.35 -1.38
N ILE A 146 11.44 4.87 -2.09
CA ILE A 146 12.07 5.60 -3.20
C ILE A 146 11.05 5.85 -4.32
N GLY A 147 10.29 4.82 -4.71
CA GLY A 147 9.28 4.95 -5.77
C GLY A 147 8.18 5.93 -5.41
N LEU A 148 7.71 5.94 -4.15
CA LEU A 148 6.70 6.87 -3.66
C LEU A 148 7.23 8.31 -3.61
N MET A 149 8.43 8.52 -3.11
CA MET A 149 9.04 9.85 -3.06
C MET A 149 9.16 10.44 -4.48
N LEU A 150 9.61 9.63 -5.45
CA LEU A 150 9.66 10.04 -6.85
C LEU A 150 8.27 10.35 -7.41
N ALA A 151 7.26 9.52 -7.12
CA ALA A 151 5.89 9.73 -7.57
C ALA A 151 5.30 11.04 -7.02
N ILE A 152 5.52 11.32 -5.74
CA ILE A 152 5.08 12.57 -5.09
C ILE A 152 5.80 13.77 -5.71
N LEU A 153 7.11 13.70 -5.91
CA LEU A 153 7.88 14.79 -6.52
C LEU A 153 7.39 15.10 -7.94
N LEU A 154 7.12 14.08 -8.74
CA LEU A 154 6.56 14.24 -10.08
C LEU A 154 5.16 14.87 -10.06
N LEU A 155 4.32 14.55 -9.08
CA LEU A 155 3.00 15.16 -8.90
C LEU A 155 3.09 16.61 -8.43
N LEU A 156 4.02 16.93 -7.52
CA LEU A 156 4.22 18.30 -7.03
C LEU A 156 4.68 19.24 -8.12
N THR A 157 5.57 18.78 -9.01
CA THR A 157 6.13 19.60 -10.11
C THR A 157 5.25 19.61 -11.36
N ALA A 158 4.20 18.78 -11.44
CA ALA A 158 3.32 18.74 -12.59
C ALA A 158 2.33 19.93 -12.60
N PRO A 159 2.14 20.61 -13.75
CA PRO A 159 1.16 21.69 -13.86
C PRO A 159 -0.28 21.15 -13.70
N GLN A 160 -1.17 22.01 -13.24
CA GLN A 160 -2.60 21.68 -13.18
C GLN A 160 -3.18 21.60 -14.60
N LYS A 161 -4.16 20.72 -14.78
CA LYS A 161 -4.91 20.63 -16.04
C LYS A 161 -5.81 21.86 -16.15
N SER A 162 -5.71 22.60 -17.27
CA SER A 162 -6.58 23.76 -17.51
C SER A 162 -8.04 23.31 -17.69
N ALA A 163 -8.96 24.02 -17.06
CA ALA A 163 -10.40 23.72 -17.13
C ALA A 163 -11.02 23.93 -18.55
N SER A 164 -10.31 24.64 -19.44
CA SER A 164 -10.83 25.01 -20.77
C SER A 164 -10.85 23.88 -21.80
N SER A 165 -10.34 22.67 -21.49
CA SER A 165 -10.26 21.58 -22.47
C SER A 165 -11.48 20.64 -22.47
N ASP A 166 -12.42 20.79 -21.57
CA ASP A 166 -13.61 19.93 -21.51
C ASP A 166 -14.87 20.55 -22.18
N GLU A 167 -14.87 21.85 -22.52
CA GLU A 167 -16.00 22.52 -23.18
C GLU A 167 -16.07 22.34 -24.70
N SER A 168 -15.02 21.82 -25.33
CA SER A 168 -14.97 21.68 -26.81
C SER A 168 -15.50 20.34 -27.35
N ILE A 169 -16.08 19.46 -26.52
CA ILE A 169 -16.60 18.15 -26.95
C ILE A 169 -18.15 18.10 -26.87
N GLY A 170 -18.79 19.21 -26.59
CA GLY A 170 -20.25 19.31 -26.42
C GLY A 170 -20.95 20.20 -27.46
N CYS A 171 -20.58 20.11 -28.76
CA CYS A 171 -21.41 20.64 -29.86
C CYS A 171 -21.47 19.62 -30.97
#